data_40e5fd9263cba14a823f68a943c9d43a
#
_entry.id   40e5fd9263cba14a823f68a943c9d43a
#
_cell.length_a   1.000
_cell.length_b   1.000
_cell.length_c   1.000
_cell.angle_alpha   90.00
_cell.angle_beta   90.00
_cell.angle_gamma   90.00
#
_symmetry.space_group_name_H-M   'P 1'
#
loop_
_entity.id
_entity.type
_entity.pdbx_description
1 polymer ?
#
loop_
_entity_poly.entity_id
_entity_poly.type
_entity_poly.pdbx_seq_one_letter_code
_entity_poly.pdbx_strand_id
1 'polypeptide(L)'
;MPTTCITGASAGLGAAFAEACAQRGDDLVLIARDQSRLAAAADRLAATHGVQVEVLVADLAVEAHRQTVVQRLADPLRPIDLLVNNAGFGPSNRVLEAPDGETDKAISVMIVAVAELSVAAARGMVARGHGRILNVASLSAWITQGSYSALKAWVKVFSEGLAEEVRGQGVSVTALCPGWVRTEFHERAQVTTASIPNWIWVDARTCATKALADAAKGKVVSIPTLRWKLAAFGLGIVPRPVVRWISGTL
;
A
#
# COMPACT_ATOMS: atom_id res chain seq x y z
N MET A 1 11.69 -7.69 -19.10
CA MET A 1 11.53 -7.98 -17.66
C MET A 1 10.21 -7.37 -17.22
N PRO A 2 9.51 -7.91 -16.22
CA PRO A 2 8.30 -7.25 -15.70
C PRO A 2 8.65 -5.91 -15.05
N THR A 3 7.72 -4.95 -15.12
CA THR A 3 7.91 -3.62 -14.52
C THR A 3 6.96 -3.44 -13.36
N THR A 4 7.53 -3.09 -12.18
CA THR A 4 6.77 -2.81 -10.95
C THR A 4 6.78 -1.33 -10.62
N CYS A 5 5.60 -0.73 -10.47
CA CYS A 5 5.42 0.66 -10.02
C CYS A 5 5.06 0.68 -8.52
N ILE A 6 5.78 1.48 -7.72
CA ILE A 6 5.62 1.51 -6.25
C ILE A 6 5.47 2.95 -5.77
N THR A 7 4.37 3.26 -5.11
CA THR A 7 4.18 4.56 -4.44
C THR A 7 4.69 4.53 -3.00
N GLY A 8 5.25 5.64 -2.53
CA GLY A 8 5.88 5.73 -1.22
C GLY A 8 7.16 4.90 -1.11
N ALA A 9 7.91 4.77 -2.22
CA ALA A 9 9.05 3.86 -2.35
C ALA A 9 10.32 4.28 -1.58
N SER A 10 10.38 5.50 -1.07
CA SER A 10 11.60 6.06 -0.45
C SER A 10 11.91 5.57 0.97
N ALA A 11 10.99 4.84 1.62
CA ALA A 11 11.15 4.39 3.00
C ALA A 11 10.22 3.22 3.37
N GLY A 12 10.48 2.61 4.50
CA GLY A 12 9.60 1.65 5.16
C GLY A 12 9.18 0.47 4.30
N LEU A 13 7.87 0.20 4.25
CA LEU A 13 7.32 -0.94 3.51
C LEU A 13 7.47 -0.75 1.99
N GLY A 14 7.37 0.50 1.48
CA GLY A 14 7.59 0.80 0.07
C GLY A 14 9.02 0.48 -0.39
N ALA A 15 10.02 0.82 0.41
CA ALA A 15 11.41 0.46 0.16
C ALA A 15 11.62 -1.07 0.22
N ALA A 16 10.94 -1.75 1.15
CA ALA A 16 10.99 -3.21 1.22
C ALA A 16 10.34 -3.89 0.00
N PHE A 17 9.28 -3.33 -0.55
CA PHE A 17 8.71 -3.77 -1.83
C PHE A 17 9.69 -3.54 -2.99
N ALA A 18 10.31 -2.37 -3.07
CA ALA A 18 11.27 -2.05 -4.12
C ALA A 18 12.45 -3.03 -4.11
N GLU A 19 13.01 -3.31 -2.94
CA GLU A 19 14.07 -4.30 -2.75
C GLU A 19 13.64 -5.71 -3.18
N ALA A 20 12.46 -6.17 -2.73
CA ALA A 20 11.95 -7.50 -3.05
C ALA A 20 11.63 -7.66 -4.54
N CYS A 21 11.18 -6.60 -5.21
CA CYS A 21 10.92 -6.62 -6.66
C CYS A 21 12.21 -6.58 -7.47
N ALA A 22 13.17 -5.72 -7.11
CA ALA A 22 14.50 -5.69 -7.75
C ALA A 22 15.21 -7.04 -7.62
N GLN A 23 15.16 -7.69 -6.45
CA GLN A 23 15.75 -9.01 -6.22
C GLN A 23 15.15 -10.11 -7.11
N ARG A 24 13.90 -9.94 -7.60
CA ARG A 24 13.25 -10.83 -8.58
C ARG A 24 13.64 -10.52 -10.04
N GLY A 25 14.36 -9.41 -10.26
CA GLY A 25 14.68 -8.91 -11.60
C GLY A 25 13.58 -8.06 -12.24
N ASP A 26 12.67 -7.51 -11.46
CA ASP A 26 11.68 -6.55 -11.97
C ASP A 26 12.35 -5.20 -12.21
N ASP A 27 12.08 -4.55 -13.34
CA ASP A 27 12.35 -3.13 -13.52
C ASP A 27 11.39 -2.31 -12.65
N LEU A 28 11.83 -1.14 -12.20
CA LEU A 28 11.09 -0.39 -11.19
C LEU A 28 10.70 1.01 -11.66
N VAL A 29 9.50 1.45 -11.27
CA VAL A 29 9.10 2.86 -11.26
C VAL A 29 8.85 3.24 -9.80
N LEU A 30 9.73 4.05 -9.23
CA LEU A 30 9.68 4.47 -7.84
C LEU A 30 9.06 5.86 -7.71
N ILE A 31 8.02 5.98 -6.90
CA ILE A 31 7.26 7.21 -6.71
C ILE A 31 7.32 7.63 -5.24
N ALA A 32 7.81 8.85 -4.99
CA ALA A 32 7.76 9.49 -3.67
C ALA A 32 7.98 11.01 -3.80
N ARG A 33 7.89 11.74 -2.68
CA ARG A 33 8.06 13.20 -2.65
C ARG A 33 9.53 13.63 -2.51
N ASP A 34 10.31 12.83 -1.80
CA ASP A 34 11.71 13.12 -1.49
C ASP A 34 12.59 12.63 -2.64
N GLN A 35 13.00 13.57 -3.48
CA GLN A 35 13.82 13.31 -4.66
C GLN A 35 15.17 12.70 -4.28
N SER A 36 15.82 13.19 -3.23
CA SER A 36 17.16 12.75 -2.85
C SER A 36 17.17 11.31 -2.35
N ARG A 37 16.21 10.96 -1.46
CA ARG A 37 16.04 9.57 -0.99
C ARG A 37 15.65 8.62 -2.12
N LEU A 38 14.83 9.10 -3.05
CA LEU A 38 14.35 8.29 -4.16
C LEU A 38 15.48 8.00 -5.17
N ALA A 39 16.29 9.01 -5.50
CA ALA A 39 17.47 8.85 -6.36
C ALA A 39 18.51 7.89 -5.75
N ALA A 40 18.85 8.09 -4.47
CA ALA A 40 19.78 7.21 -3.76
C ALA A 40 19.27 5.75 -3.71
N ALA A 41 17.95 5.55 -3.55
CA ALA A 41 17.37 4.21 -3.59
C ALA A 41 17.46 3.60 -5.00
N ALA A 42 17.20 4.39 -6.05
CA ALA A 42 17.29 3.96 -7.44
C ALA A 42 18.71 3.54 -7.81
N ASP A 43 19.70 4.37 -7.51
CA ASP A 43 21.12 4.08 -7.79
C ASP A 43 21.56 2.78 -7.09
N ARG A 44 21.21 2.64 -5.82
CA ARG A 44 21.55 1.43 -5.03
C ARG A 44 20.87 0.17 -5.61
N LEU A 45 19.60 0.23 -5.95
CA LEU A 45 18.87 -0.92 -6.49
C LEU A 45 19.38 -1.32 -7.87
N ALA A 46 19.64 -0.35 -8.75
CA ALA A 46 20.22 -0.60 -10.07
C ALA A 46 21.62 -1.23 -9.96
N ALA A 47 22.49 -0.67 -9.10
CA ALA A 47 23.84 -1.20 -8.90
C ALA A 47 23.86 -2.60 -8.27
N THR A 48 22.92 -2.88 -7.34
CA THR A 48 22.91 -4.15 -6.59
C THR A 48 22.26 -5.28 -7.39
N HIS A 49 21.21 -5.00 -8.15
CA HIS A 49 20.37 -6.01 -8.80
C HIS A 49 20.41 -5.99 -10.33
N GLY A 50 21.05 -4.99 -10.94
CA GLY A 50 21.16 -4.88 -12.41
C GLY A 50 19.85 -4.55 -13.13
N VAL A 51 18.84 -4.01 -12.39
CA VAL A 51 17.53 -3.64 -12.93
C VAL A 51 17.47 -2.18 -13.34
N GLN A 52 16.57 -1.83 -14.26
CA GLN A 52 16.28 -0.45 -14.61
C GLN A 52 15.41 0.19 -13.55
N VAL A 53 15.70 1.43 -13.13
CA VAL A 53 14.92 2.14 -12.13
C VAL A 53 14.56 3.54 -12.62
N GLU A 54 13.30 3.76 -12.91
CA GLU A 54 12.71 5.07 -13.22
C GLU A 54 12.32 5.77 -11.92
N VAL A 55 12.70 7.02 -11.75
CA VAL A 55 12.32 7.87 -10.61
C VAL A 55 11.26 8.88 -11.03
N LEU A 56 10.12 8.90 -10.35
CA LEU A 56 9.04 9.85 -10.57
C LEU A 56 8.72 10.59 -9.26
N VAL A 57 9.20 11.84 -9.15
CA VAL A 57 8.96 12.67 -7.97
C VAL A 57 7.53 13.20 -8.00
N ALA A 58 6.69 12.77 -7.04
CA ALA A 58 5.29 13.18 -6.98
C ALA A 58 4.78 13.24 -5.53
N ASP A 59 4.09 14.33 -5.19
CA ASP A 59 3.23 14.40 -4.00
C ASP A 59 1.81 14.00 -4.41
N LEU A 60 1.36 12.84 -3.97
CA LEU A 60 0.03 12.32 -4.29
C LEU A 60 -1.12 13.10 -3.63
N ALA A 61 -0.82 14.05 -2.74
CA ALA A 61 -1.81 15.01 -2.25
C ALA A 61 -2.16 16.05 -3.32
N VAL A 62 -1.27 16.29 -4.30
CA VAL A 62 -1.42 17.29 -5.37
C VAL A 62 -1.97 16.63 -6.63
N GLU A 63 -3.10 17.12 -7.11
CA GLU A 63 -3.79 16.55 -8.28
C GLU A 63 -2.91 16.48 -9.52
N ALA A 64 -2.22 17.57 -9.88
CA ALA A 64 -1.34 17.60 -11.06
C ALA A 64 -0.25 16.52 -11.00
N HIS A 65 0.31 16.26 -9.81
CA HIS A 65 1.29 15.19 -9.63
C HIS A 65 0.64 13.80 -9.76
N ARG A 66 -0.59 13.60 -9.26
CA ARG A 66 -1.32 12.34 -9.46
C ARG A 66 -1.58 12.08 -10.94
N GLN A 67 -1.98 13.12 -11.70
CA GLN A 67 -2.21 13.00 -13.14
C GLN A 67 -0.95 12.61 -13.91
N THR A 68 0.22 13.11 -13.52
CA THR A 68 1.51 12.67 -14.09
C THR A 68 1.73 11.16 -13.87
N VAL A 69 1.42 10.67 -12.67
CA VAL A 69 1.52 9.22 -12.38
C VAL A 69 0.48 8.42 -13.15
N VAL A 70 -0.76 8.90 -13.26
CA VAL A 70 -1.82 8.28 -14.06
C VAL A 70 -1.39 8.14 -15.52
N GLN A 71 -0.82 9.19 -16.11
CA GLN A 71 -0.30 9.16 -17.48
C GLN A 71 0.82 8.13 -17.64
N ARG A 72 1.74 8.04 -16.65
CA ARG A 72 2.80 7.02 -16.67
C ARG A 72 2.25 5.59 -16.60
N LEU A 73 1.22 5.35 -15.79
CA LEU A 73 0.56 4.03 -15.66
C LEU A 73 -0.25 3.65 -16.92
N ALA A 74 -0.78 4.65 -17.62
CA ALA A 74 -1.57 4.45 -18.83
C ALA A 74 -0.71 4.32 -20.11
N ASP A 75 0.61 4.50 -20.04
CA ASP A 75 1.51 4.45 -21.19
C ASP A 75 1.61 3.01 -21.76
N PRO A 76 1.05 2.75 -22.96
CA PRO A 76 1.04 1.40 -23.53
C PRO A 76 2.41 0.96 -24.04
N LEU A 77 3.35 1.89 -24.26
CA LEU A 77 4.71 1.58 -24.72
C LEU A 77 5.64 1.17 -23.58
N ARG A 78 5.28 1.54 -22.34
CA ARG A 78 6.03 1.19 -21.13
C ARG A 78 5.10 0.59 -20.08
N PRO A 79 4.57 -0.62 -20.32
CA PRO A 79 3.52 -1.21 -19.51
C PRO A 79 4.00 -1.49 -18.08
N ILE A 80 3.07 -1.40 -17.13
CA ILE A 80 3.29 -1.77 -15.73
C ILE A 80 2.62 -3.12 -15.47
N ASP A 81 3.38 -4.09 -14.97
CA ASP A 81 2.90 -5.45 -14.67
C ASP A 81 2.42 -5.60 -13.23
N LEU A 82 2.98 -4.81 -12.32
CA LEU A 82 2.56 -4.74 -10.93
C LEU A 82 2.50 -3.28 -10.46
N LEU A 83 1.34 -2.85 -9.97
CA LEU A 83 1.19 -1.61 -9.22
C LEU A 83 1.13 -1.91 -7.72
N VAL A 84 1.98 -1.25 -6.92
CA VAL A 84 1.93 -1.26 -5.46
C VAL A 84 1.55 0.13 -4.95
N ASN A 85 0.28 0.32 -4.61
CA ASN A 85 -0.21 1.50 -3.93
C ASN A 85 0.10 1.40 -2.43
N ASN A 86 1.28 1.91 -2.05
CA ASN A 86 1.77 1.84 -0.69
C ASN A 86 1.84 3.21 0.00
N ALA A 87 1.87 4.31 -0.74
CA ALA A 87 1.94 5.64 -0.17
C ALA A 87 0.84 5.89 0.87
N GLY A 88 1.24 6.40 2.02
CA GLY A 88 0.32 6.69 3.12
C GLY A 88 1.06 7.19 4.34
N PHE A 89 0.31 7.71 5.29
CA PHE A 89 0.80 8.16 6.59
C PHE A 89 -0.27 7.93 7.65
N GLY A 90 0.10 7.99 8.93
CA GLY A 90 -0.86 7.92 10.03
C GLY A 90 -1.38 9.34 10.32
N PRO A 91 -2.62 9.68 9.97
CA PRO A 91 -3.24 10.89 10.44
C PRO A 91 -3.55 10.80 11.93
N SER A 92 -3.84 11.93 12.55
CA SER A 92 -4.24 11.99 13.96
C SER A 92 -5.31 10.96 14.30
N ASN A 93 -5.12 10.23 15.40
CA ASN A 93 -6.10 9.25 15.89
C ASN A 93 -7.37 9.91 16.45
N ARG A 94 -7.29 11.19 16.81
CA ARG A 94 -8.40 11.98 17.33
C ARG A 94 -8.91 12.93 16.25
N VAL A 95 -10.05 12.59 15.67
CA VAL A 95 -10.63 13.36 14.56
C VAL A 95 -10.89 14.82 14.92
N LEU A 96 -11.34 15.07 16.17
CA LEU A 96 -11.62 16.43 16.64
C LEU A 96 -10.35 17.26 16.94
N GLU A 97 -9.20 16.62 17.07
CA GLU A 97 -7.91 17.27 17.37
C GLU A 97 -6.98 17.25 16.14
N ALA A 98 -7.44 16.72 15.00
CA ALA A 98 -6.65 16.68 13.78
C ALA A 98 -6.34 18.09 13.27
N PRO A 99 -5.09 18.38 12.87
CA PRO A 99 -4.74 19.65 12.24
C PRO A 99 -5.59 19.93 11.00
N ASP A 100 -5.86 21.19 10.74
CA ASP A 100 -6.59 21.61 9.54
C ASP A 100 -5.93 21.08 8.26
N GLY A 101 -6.74 20.53 7.36
CA GLY A 101 -6.27 19.95 6.10
C GLY A 101 -5.61 18.57 6.19
N GLU A 102 -5.36 18.03 7.40
CA GLU A 102 -4.74 16.70 7.54
C GLU A 102 -5.65 15.61 6.97
N THR A 103 -6.95 15.67 7.27
CA THR A 103 -7.93 14.70 6.77
C THR A 103 -8.05 14.77 5.25
N ASP A 104 -8.08 15.97 4.66
CA ASP A 104 -8.16 16.16 3.20
C ASP A 104 -6.92 15.60 2.51
N LYS A 105 -5.74 15.85 3.10
CA LYS A 105 -4.48 15.28 2.61
C LYS A 105 -4.48 13.77 2.71
N ALA A 106 -4.97 13.20 3.80
CA ALA A 106 -5.05 11.76 4.00
C ALA A 106 -6.01 11.10 2.99
N ILE A 107 -7.17 11.72 2.73
CA ILE A 107 -8.13 11.31 1.70
C ILE A 107 -7.46 11.37 0.32
N SER A 108 -6.80 12.47 -0.02
CA SER A 108 -6.14 12.63 -1.32
C SER A 108 -5.09 11.56 -1.58
N VAL A 109 -4.25 11.24 -0.59
CA VAL A 109 -3.17 10.26 -0.73
C VAL A 109 -3.66 8.82 -0.64
N MET A 110 -4.55 8.50 0.31
CA MET A 110 -4.91 7.10 0.63
C MET A 110 -6.25 6.64 0.01
N ILE A 111 -7.03 7.54 -0.56
CA ILE A 111 -8.28 7.21 -1.28
C ILE A 111 -8.19 7.64 -2.73
N VAL A 112 -8.09 8.96 -3.00
CA VAL A 112 -8.16 9.48 -4.37
C VAL A 112 -7.03 8.91 -5.21
N ALA A 113 -5.78 8.99 -4.74
CA ALA A 113 -4.64 8.44 -5.46
C ALA A 113 -4.77 6.92 -5.66
N VAL A 114 -5.18 6.16 -4.63
CA VAL A 114 -5.37 4.71 -4.76
C VAL A 114 -6.41 4.39 -5.83
N ALA A 115 -7.54 5.12 -5.87
CA ALA A 115 -8.58 4.92 -6.87
C ALA A 115 -8.07 5.25 -8.29
N GLU A 116 -7.54 6.46 -8.49
CA GLU A 116 -7.07 6.93 -9.80
C GLU A 116 -5.98 6.02 -10.37
N LEU A 117 -4.97 5.68 -9.56
CA LEU A 117 -3.84 4.86 -9.99
C LEU A 117 -4.26 3.41 -10.24
N SER A 118 -5.12 2.84 -9.39
CA SER A 118 -5.63 1.47 -9.60
C SER A 118 -6.46 1.37 -10.89
N VAL A 119 -7.33 2.35 -11.16
CA VAL A 119 -8.15 2.36 -12.39
C VAL A 119 -7.27 2.53 -13.63
N ALA A 120 -6.29 3.45 -13.60
CA ALA A 120 -5.37 3.65 -14.72
C ALA A 120 -4.57 2.38 -15.04
N ALA A 121 -4.01 1.73 -14.02
CA ALA A 121 -3.28 0.47 -14.18
C ALA A 121 -4.19 -0.67 -14.65
N ALA A 122 -5.37 -0.83 -14.02
CA ALA A 122 -6.31 -1.91 -14.35
C ALA A 122 -6.74 -1.87 -15.81
N ARG A 123 -7.05 -0.68 -16.38
CA ARG A 123 -7.43 -0.54 -17.79
C ARG A 123 -6.34 -1.04 -18.73
N GLY A 124 -5.09 -0.65 -18.50
CA GLY A 124 -3.95 -1.12 -19.29
C GLY A 124 -3.70 -2.62 -19.12
N MET A 125 -3.81 -3.14 -17.89
CA MET A 125 -3.62 -4.56 -17.58
C MET A 125 -4.71 -5.44 -18.20
N VAL A 126 -5.98 -5.02 -18.12
CA VAL A 126 -7.12 -5.71 -18.73
C VAL A 126 -6.95 -5.77 -20.25
N ALA A 127 -6.58 -4.65 -20.90
CA ALA A 127 -6.35 -4.61 -22.34
C ALA A 127 -5.25 -5.58 -22.80
N ARG A 128 -4.26 -5.88 -21.94
CA ARG A 128 -3.18 -6.83 -22.21
C ARG A 128 -3.48 -8.26 -21.74
N GLY A 129 -4.54 -8.46 -20.95
CA GLY A 129 -4.91 -9.75 -20.39
C GLY A 129 -4.01 -10.23 -19.23
N HIS A 130 -3.18 -9.35 -18.65
CA HIS A 130 -2.34 -9.68 -17.48
C HIS A 130 -1.95 -8.45 -16.67
N GLY A 131 -1.79 -8.64 -15.38
CA GLY A 131 -1.30 -7.62 -14.46
C GLY A 131 -1.72 -7.86 -13.01
N ARG A 132 -1.13 -7.10 -12.10
CA ARG A 132 -1.43 -7.20 -10.67
C ARG A 132 -1.48 -5.82 -10.03
N ILE A 133 -2.42 -5.64 -9.11
CA ILE A 133 -2.53 -4.44 -8.28
C ILE A 133 -2.48 -4.88 -6.82
N LEU A 134 -1.63 -4.24 -6.03
CA LEU A 134 -1.50 -4.45 -4.60
C LEU A 134 -1.75 -3.12 -3.88
N ASN A 135 -2.85 -3.04 -3.15
CA ASN A 135 -3.22 -1.86 -2.37
C ASN A 135 -2.92 -2.10 -0.90
N VAL A 136 -2.12 -1.24 -0.28
CA VAL A 136 -1.76 -1.37 1.14
C VAL A 136 -2.86 -0.77 2.01
N ALA A 137 -3.73 -1.65 2.50
CA ALA A 137 -4.70 -1.39 3.54
C ALA A 137 -4.07 -1.51 4.95
N SER A 138 -4.77 -2.06 5.92
CA SER A 138 -4.29 -2.34 7.28
C SER A 138 -5.28 -3.25 7.99
N LEU A 139 -4.88 -3.93 9.04
CA LEU A 139 -5.80 -4.54 10.01
C LEU A 139 -6.68 -3.51 10.71
N SER A 140 -6.27 -2.23 10.74
CA SER A 140 -7.12 -1.13 11.21
C SER A 140 -8.44 -1.01 10.43
N ALA A 141 -8.57 -1.63 9.26
CA ALA A 141 -9.82 -1.70 8.50
C ALA A 141 -10.96 -2.43 9.24
N TRP A 142 -10.65 -3.25 10.25
CA TRP A 142 -11.64 -3.99 11.06
C TRP A 142 -12.03 -3.31 12.36
N ILE A 143 -11.26 -2.29 12.79
CA ILE A 143 -11.51 -1.55 14.03
C ILE A 143 -12.02 -0.13 13.77
N THR A 144 -12.31 0.63 14.82
CA THR A 144 -12.87 1.99 14.73
C THR A 144 -11.96 2.99 15.43
N GLN A 145 -10.77 3.20 14.88
CA GLN A 145 -9.76 4.09 15.45
C GLN A 145 -9.48 5.26 14.52
N GLY A 146 -10.08 6.40 14.81
CA GLY A 146 -9.89 7.65 14.07
C GLY A 146 -10.21 7.57 12.57
N SER A 147 -9.76 8.54 11.82
CA SER A 147 -9.89 8.61 10.36
C SER A 147 -9.07 7.51 9.65
N TYR A 148 -7.94 7.09 10.22
CA TYR A 148 -7.08 6.06 9.62
C TYR A 148 -7.80 4.73 9.39
N SER A 149 -8.58 4.27 10.36
CA SER A 149 -9.38 3.04 10.22
C SER A 149 -10.39 3.13 9.09
N ALA A 150 -11.07 4.28 8.97
CA ALA A 150 -12.04 4.52 7.90
C ALA A 150 -11.36 4.52 6.51
N LEU A 151 -10.21 5.19 6.37
CA LEU A 151 -9.43 5.22 5.13
C LEU A 151 -8.96 3.81 4.73
N LYS A 152 -8.45 3.04 5.68
CA LYS A 152 -7.96 1.68 5.40
C LYS A 152 -9.10 0.67 5.17
N ALA A 153 -10.26 0.88 5.77
CA ALA A 153 -11.48 0.12 5.44
C ALA A 153 -11.93 0.39 4.00
N TRP A 154 -11.91 1.66 3.58
CA TRP A 154 -12.20 2.03 2.21
C TRP A 154 -11.23 1.34 1.21
N VAL A 155 -9.92 1.41 1.44
CA VAL A 155 -8.92 0.76 0.57
C VAL A 155 -9.17 -0.74 0.46
N LYS A 156 -9.49 -1.40 1.59
CA LYS A 156 -9.80 -2.83 1.59
C LYS A 156 -11.02 -3.14 0.74
N VAL A 157 -12.15 -2.48 0.99
CA VAL A 157 -13.43 -2.75 0.30
C VAL A 157 -13.33 -2.37 -1.18
N PHE A 158 -12.69 -1.26 -1.52
CA PHE A 158 -12.41 -0.87 -2.90
C PHE A 158 -11.59 -1.92 -3.65
N SER A 159 -10.56 -2.47 -3.00
CA SER A 159 -9.72 -3.51 -3.62
C SER A 159 -10.49 -4.81 -3.84
N GLU A 160 -11.37 -5.19 -2.91
CA GLU A 160 -12.25 -6.36 -3.05
C GLU A 160 -13.23 -6.16 -4.22
N GLY A 161 -13.85 -4.98 -4.32
CA GLY A 161 -14.76 -4.65 -5.43
C GLY A 161 -14.05 -4.66 -6.78
N LEU A 162 -12.89 -4.02 -6.88
CA LEU A 162 -12.10 -4.01 -8.12
C LEU A 162 -11.62 -5.42 -8.49
N ALA A 163 -11.29 -6.28 -7.53
CA ALA A 163 -10.92 -7.68 -7.79
C ALA A 163 -12.05 -8.48 -8.43
N GLU A 164 -13.30 -8.24 -7.99
CA GLU A 164 -14.49 -8.85 -8.61
C GLU A 164 -14.72 -8.32 -10.04
N GLU A 165 -14.56 -7.00 -10.24
CA GLU A 165 -14.78 -6.36 -11.54
C GLU A 165 -13.80 -6.88 -12.62
N VAL A 166 -12.53 -7.13 -12.26
CA VAL A 166 -11.51 -7.63 -13.21
C VAL A 166 -11.39 -9.15 -13.23
N ARG A 167 -12.29 -9.86 -12.53
CA ARG A 167 -12.27 -11.33 -12.46
C ARG A 167 -12.36 -11.94 -13.86
N GLY A 168 -11.49 -12.91 -14.15
CA GLY A 168 -11.43 -13.59 -15.43
C GLY A 168 -10.76 -12.82 -16.56
N GLN A 169 -10.29 -11.59 -16.30
CA GLN A 169 -9.64 -10.74 -17.31
C GLN A 169 -8.10 -10.79 -17.25
N GLY A 170 -7.53 -11.80 -16.56
CA GLY A 170 -6.08 -11.98 -16.41
C GLY A 170 -5.43 -11.02 -15.41
N VAL A 171 -6.23 -10.21 -14.71
CA VAL A 171 -5.77 -9.21 -13.72
C VAL A 171 -6.17 -9.66 -12.32
N SER A 172 -5.30 -9.44 -11.35
CA SER A 172 -5.61 -9.66 -9.94
C SER A 172 -5.40 -8.40 -9.10
N VAL A 173 -6.27 -8.19 -8.11
CA VAL A 173 -6.19 -7.10 -7.15
C VAL A 173 -6.12 -7.68 -5.74
N THR A 174 -5.14 -7.21 -4.96
CA THR A 174 -4.87 -7.67 -3.60
C THR A 174 -4.90 -6.49 -2.63
N ALA A 175 -5.76 -6.56 -1.62
CA ALA A 175 -5.68 -5.72 -0.44
C ALA A 175 -4.68 -6.32 0.55
N LEU A 176 -3.53 -5.69 0.75
CA LEU A 176 -2.61 -6.06 1.81
C LEU A 176 -3.06 -5.44 3.13
N CYS A 177 -3.37 -6.27 4.11
CA CYS A 177 -3.82 -5.86 5.43
C CYS A 177 -2.81 -6.29 6.49
N PRO A 178 -1.69 -5.56 6.65
CA PRO A 178 -0.70 -5.88 7.66
C PRO A 178 -1.19 -5.45 9.05
N GLY A 179 -0.65 -6.14 10.08
CA GLY A 179 -0.65 -5.61 11.44
C GLY A 179 0.48 -4.61 11.67
N TRP A 180 1.10 -4.65 12.82
CA TRP A 180 2.24 -3.79 13.16
C TRP A 180 3.47 -4.18 12.35
N VAL A 181 3.88 -3.32 11.40
CA VAL A 181 5.09 -3.52 10.59
C VAL A 181 6.19 -2.60 11.11
N ARG A 182 7.37 -3.12 11.35
CA ARG A 182 8.51 -2.35 11.84
C ARG A 182 9.07 -1.46 10.74
N THR A 183 8.70 -0.18 10.78
CA THR A 183 9.10 0.87 9.83
C THR A 183 9.07 2.24 10.51
N GLU A 184 9.63 3.28 9.87
CA GLU A 184 9.53 4.68 10.31
C GLU A 184 8.07 5.22 10.35
N PHE A 185 7.09 4.45 9.92
CA PHE A 185 5.68 4.89 9.84
C PHE A 185 5.13 5.30 11.22
N HIS A 186 5.40 4.50 12.25
CA HIS A 186 4.87 4.74 13.60
C HIS A 186 5.53 5.94 14.27
N GLU A 187 6.84 6.13 14.04
CA GLU A 187 7.57 7.31 14.52
C GLU A 187 7.01 8.59 13.89
N ARG A 188 6.79 8.56 12.57
CA ARG A 188 6.21 9.70 11.83
C ARG A 188 4.76 9.99 12.22
N ALA A 189 4.01 8.97 12.60
CA ALA A 189 2.63 9.07 13.09
C ALA A 189 2.56 9.42 14.59
N GLN A 190 3.71 9.63 15.25
CA GLN A 190 3.82 9.93 16.70
C GLN A 190 3.09 8.91 17.58
N VAL A 191 2.98 7.65 17.12
CA VAL A 191 2.36 6.58 17.88
C VAL A 191 3.34 6.02 18.91
N THR A 192 2.94 6.02 20.18
CA THR A 192 3.74 5.41 21.26
C THR A 192 3.77 3.90 21.08
N THR A 193 4.94 3.36 20.74
CA THR A 193 5.12 1.92 20.47
C THR A 193 5.82 1.17 21.58
N ALA A 194 6.24 1.86 22.65
CA ALA A 194 7.03 1.29 23.73
C ALA A 194 6.36 0.12 24.49
N SER A 195 5.03 0.10 24.55
CA SER A 195 4.24 -0.95 25.18
C SER A 195 3.94 -2.16 24.29
N ILE A 196 4.32 -2.11 22.99
CA ILE A 196 3.98 -3.15 22.04
C ILE A 196 5.02 -4.27 22.07
N PRO A 197 4.65 -5.49 22.48
CA PRO A 197 5.59 -6.61 22.57
C PRO A 197 6.24 -6.94 21.22
N ASN A 198 7.53 -7.30 21.24
CA ASN A 198 8.30 -7.59 20.02
C ASN A 198 7.68 -8.68 19.14
N TRP A 199 7.00 -9.66 19.72
CA TRP A 199 6.37 -10.75 18.97
C TRP A 199 5.18 -10.31 18.11
N ILE A 200 4.61 -9.12 18.36
CA ILE A 200 3.51 -8.54 17.59
C ILE A 200 4.00 -7.97 16.25
N TRP A 201 5.24 -7.50 16.23
CA TRP A 201 5.81 -6.85 15.06
C TRP A 201 6.09 -7.82 13.91
N VAL A 202 5.86 -7.33 12.70
CA VAL A 202 6.24 -8.00 11.45
C VAL A 202 7.38 -7.22 10.82
N ASP A 203 8.41 -7.92 10.37
CA ASP A 203 9.48 -7.32 9.58
C ASP A 203 8.97 -6.87 8.22
N ALA A 204 9.41 -5.69 7.74
CA ALA A 204 8.94 -5.09 6.49
C ALA A 204 9.25 -5.95 5.27
N ARG A 205 10.44 -6.58 5.21
CA ARG A 205 10.84 -7.48 4.12
C ARG A 205 9.96 -8.72 4.08
N THR A 206 9.72 -9.34 5.23
CA THR A 206 8.81 -10.48 5.38
C THR A 206 7.39 -10.12 4.94
N CYS A 207 6.90 -8.93 5.34
CA CYS A 207 5.59 -8.42 4.94
C CYS A 207 5.50 -8.25 3.42
N ALA A 208 6.46 -7.56 2.80
CA ALA A 208 6.50 -7.33 1.36
C ALA A 208 6.58 -8.64 0.57
N THR A 209 7.51 -9.53 0.91
CA THR A 209 7.69 -10.82 0.22
C THR A 209 6.42 -11.67 0.28
N LYS A 210 5.78 -11.73 1.46
CA LYS A 210 4.54 -12.47 1.62
C LYS A 210 3.39 -11.88 0.83
N ALA A 211 3.26 -10.56 0.82
CA ALA A 211 2.25 -9.84 0.06
C ALA A 211 2.40 -10.09 -1.46
N LEU A 212 3.63 -10.02 -1.97
CA LEU A 212 3.94 -10.30 -3.37
C LEU A 212 3.61 -11.75 -3.75
N ALA A 213 3.94 -12.71 -2.86
CA ALA A 213 3.60 -14.12 -3.08
C ALA A 213 2.09 -14.38 -3.05
N ASP A 214 1.33 -13.69 -2.19
CA ASP A 214 -0.12 -13.79 -2.13
C ASP A 214 -0.77 -13.12 -3.37
N ALA A 215 -0.27 -11.96 -3.81
CA ALA A 215 -0.71 -11.29 -5.05
C ALA A 215 -0.43 -12.15 -6.30
N ALA A 216 0.72 -12.83 -6.36
CA ALA A 216 1.05 -13.75 -7.44
C ALA A 216 0.09 -14.95 -7.53
N LYS A 217 -0.56 -15.31 -6.42
CA LYS A 217 -1.58 -16.36 -6.34
C LYS A 217 -3.00 -15.83 -6.56
N GLY A 218 -3.17 -14.56 -6.88
CA GLY A 218 -4.47 -13.93 -7.08
C GLY A 218 -5.32 -13.80 -5.81
N LYS A 219 -4.72 -13.78 -4.62
CA LYS A 219 -5.47 -13.61 -3.37
C LYS A 219 -6.00 -12.18 -3.25
N VAL A 220 -7.29 -12.05 -3.03
CA VAL A 220 -7.95 -10.74 -2.88
C VAL A 220 -7.54 -10.05 -1.57
N VAL A 221 -7.41 -10.78 -0.47
CA VAL A 221 -6.95 -10.24 0.82
C VAL A 221 -5.69 -10.97 1.28
N SER A 222 -4.62 -10.22 1.52
CA SER A 222 -3.36 -10.73 2.06
C SER A 222 -3.14 -10.21 3.48
N ILE A 223 -3.00 -11.14 4.43
CA ILE A 223 -2.59 -10.86 5.81
C ILE A 223 -1.31 -11.65 6.06
N PRO A 224 -0.16 -10.99 6.29
CA PRO A 224 1.16 -11.63 6.21
C PRO A 224 1.41 -12.76 7.21
N THR A 225 0.79 -12.73 8.40
CA THR A 225 1.06 -13.71 9.47
C THR A 225 -0.20 -14.37 9.98
N LEU A 226 -0.07 -15.61 10.47
CA LEU A 226 -1.20 -16.40 10.98
C LEU A 226 -1.89 -15.72 12.17
N ARG A 227 -1.11 -15.16 13.11
CA ARG A 227 -1.65 -14.44 14.27
C ARG A 227 -2.58 -13.28 13.87
N TRP A 228 -2.18 -12.52 12.85
CA TRP A 228 -2.99 -11.42 12.35
C TRP A 228 -4.19 -11.89 11.50
N LYS A 229 -4.10 -13.06 10.86
CA LYS A 229 -5.26 -13.71 10.22
C LYS A 229 -6.31 -14.09 11.25
N LEU A 230 -5.88 -14.68 12.37
CA LEU A 230 -6.79 -15.06 13.47
C LEU A 230 -7.43 -13.80 14.11
N ALA A 231 -6.64 -12.74 14.31
CA ALA A 231 -7.16 -11.46 14.81
C ALA A 231 -8.20 -10.85 13.85
N ALA A 232 -7.91 -10.80 12.55
CA ALA A 232 -8.85 -10.30 11.54
C ALA A 232 -10.14 -11.14 11.48
N PHE A 233 -10.00 -12.46 11.54
CA PHE A 233 -11.15 -13.37 11.58
C PHE A 233 -12.01 -13.11 12.83
N GLY A 234 -11.39 -13.04 14.00
CA GLY A 234 -12.09 -12.70 15.25
C GLY A 234 -12.83 -11.37 15.18
N LEU A 235 -12.14 -10.31 14.72
CA LEU A 235 -12.74 -8.98 14.55
C LEU A 235 -13.88 -8.96 13.50
N GLY A 236 -13.85 -9.86 12.53
CA GLY A 236 -14.90 -9.99 11.50
C GLY A 236 -16.20 -10.60 11.99
N ILE A 237 -16.16 -11.44 13.04
CA ILE A 237 -17.34 -12.12 13.61
C ILE A 237 -17.86 -11.45 14.89
N VAL A 238 -17.03 -10.67 15.55
CA VAL A 238 -17.41 -9.97 16.78
C VAL A 238 -18.41 -8.84 16.49
N PRO A 239 -19.51 -8.70 17.27
CA PRO A 239 -20.48 -7.64 17.10
C PRO A 239 -19.84 -6.23 17.16
N ARG A 240 -20.29 -5.32 16.32
CA ARG A 240 -19.73 -3.95 16.21
C ARG A 240 -19.65 -3.17 17.54
N PRO A 241 -20.60 -3.29 18.49
CA PRO A 241 -20.44 -2.66 19.81
C PRO A 241 -19.18 -3.10 20.55
N VAL A 242 -18.86 -4.40 20.50
CA VAL A 242 -17.65 -4.96 21.14
C VAL A 242 -16.39 -4.46 20.43
N VAL A 243 -16.39 -4.42 19.09
CA VAL A 243 -15.28 -3.84 18.32
C VAL A 243 -15.04 -2.38 18.73
N ARG A 244 -16.10 -1.58 18.88
CA ARG A 244 -16.00 -0.18 19.35
C ARG A 244 -15.40 -0.09 20.75
N TRP A 245 -15.82 -0.96 21.65
CA TRP A 245 -15.26 -1.01 23.01
C TRP A 245 -13.77 -1.33 22.99
N ILE A 246 -13.35 -2.38 22.26
CA ILE A 246 -11.92 -2.73 22.09
C ILE A 246 -11.14 -1.55 21.49
N SER A 247 -11.70 -0.88 20.47
CA SER A 247 -11.02 0.24 19.81
C SER A 247 -10.84 1.46 20.71
N GLY A 248 -11.76 1.67 21.67
CA GLY A 248 -11.68 2.75 22.65
C GLY A 248 -10.64 2.50 23.75
N THR A 249 -10.14 1.28 23.87
CA THR A 249 -9.08 0.90 24.85
C THR A 249 -7.69 0.84 24.23
N LEU A 250 -7.56 1.00 22.92
CA LEU A 250 -6.31 1.03 22.15
C LEU A 250 -5.82 2.46 21.93
#